data_dc16b4485a13b92e87e8cc9273d38efa
#
_entry.id   dc16b4485a13b92e87e8cc9273d38efa
#
_cell.length_a   1.000
_cell.length_b   1.000
_cell.length_c   1.000
_cell.angle_alpha   90.00
_cell.angle_beta   90.00
_cell.angle_gamma   90.00
#
_symmetry.space_group_name_H-M   'P 1'
#
loop_
_entity.id
_entity.type
_entity.pdbx_description
1 polymer ?
#
loop_
_entity_poly.entity_id
_entity_poly.type
_entity_poly.pdbx_seq_one_letter_code
_entity_poly.pdbx_strand_id
1 'polypeptide(L)'
;MKWRAIQPLELIHFVEEPRLRIDDWLAATRELLANGARPVAMFCQEESGGSQRVWTALASPFEGLCLTNAVFPSGEKRAYPTLSADFPSMTYFECELYEQTGVEPEGHPGLRPVR
;
A
#
# COMPACT_ATOMS: atom_id res chain seq x y z
N MET A 1 -1.61 -13.80 8.94
CA MET A 1 -0.56 -12.91 8.45
C MET A 1 -1.14 -11.76 7.65
N LYS A 2 -0.56 -10.59 7.82
CA LYS A 2 -1.05 -9.36 7.16
C LYS A 2 -0.34 -9.03 5.86
N TRP A 3 0.67 -9.80 5.50
CA TRP A 3 1.33 -9.70 4.20
C TRP A 3 1.70 -11.09 3.72
N ARG A 4 2.07 -11.18 2.46
CA ARG A 4 2.52 -12.41 1.86
C ARG A 4 3.89 -12.22 1.24
N ALA A 5 4.84 -13.05 1.62
CA ALA A 5 6.15 -13.11 0.98
C ALA A 5 6.04 -13.92 -0.31
N ILE A 6 6.61 -13.40 -1.39
CA ILE A 6 6.50 -13.99 -2.71
C ILE A 6 7.82 -14.62 -3.10
N GLN A 7 7.79 -15.88 -3.53
CA GLN A 7 8.94 -16.53 -4.08
C GLN A 7 9.15 -16.11 -5.55
N PRO A 8 10.38 -16.09 -6.05
CA PRO A 8 10.66 -15.55 -7.38
C PRO A 8 9.85 -16.11 -8.53
N LEU A 9 9.47 -17.39 -8.49
CA LEU A 9 8.72 -18.03 -9.56
C LEU A 9 7.27 -18.33 -9.18
N GLU A 10 6.81 -17.79 -8.07
CA GLU A 10 5.46 -18.07 -7.60
C GLU A 10 4.45 -17.20 -8.35
N LEU A 11 3.37 -17.83 -8.83
CA LEU A 11 2.25 -17.11 -9.43
C LEU A 11 1.27 -16.73 -8.32
N ILE A 12 0.85 -15.47 -8.31
CA ILE A 12 -0.07 -14.97 -7.31
C ILE A 12 -1.38 -14.56 -7.97
N HIS A 13 -2.47 -15.05 -7.40
CA HIS A 13 -3.80 -14.61 -7.77
C HIS A 13 -4.22 -13.55 -6.76
N PHE A 14 -4.05 -12.28 -7.12
CA PHE A 14 -4.33 -11.16 -6.21
C PHE A 14 -5.70 -11.25 -5.58
N VAL A 15 -6.71 -11.67 -6.34
CA VAL A 15 -8.07 -11.74 -5.83
C VAL A 15 -8.24 -12.75 -4.70
N GLU A 16 -7.32 -13.70 -4.56
CA GLU A 16 -7.37 -14.72 -3.52
C GLU A 16 -6.69 -14.31 -2.23
N GLU A 17 -5.94 -13.19 -2.25
CA GLU A 17 -5.30 -12.72 -1.04
C GLU A 17 -6.33 -12.08 -0.11
N PRO A 18 -6.16 -12.22 1.22
CA PRO A 18 -7.11 -11.63 2.16
C PRO A 18 -7.26 -10.14 1.95
N ARG A 19 -8.50 -9.66 2.03
CA ARG A 19 -8.82 -8.24 1.91
C ARG A 19 -8.68 -7.62 3.30
N LEU A 20 -7.67 -6.81 3.50
CA LEU A 20 -7.40 -6.21 4.79
C LEU A 20 -8.13 -4.89 4.96
N ARG A 21 -8.40 -4.55 6.21
CA ARG A 21 -8.88 -3.23 6.57
C ARG A 21 -7.71 -2.26 6.52
N ILE A 22 -8.04 -0.97 6.37
CA ILE A 22 -7.00 0.06 6.28
C ILE A 22 -6.06 0.01 7.48
N ASP A 23 -6.58 -0.16 8.70
CA ASP A 23 -5.75 -0.21 9.90
C ASP A 23 -4.78 -1.39 9.88
N ASP A 24 -5.22 -2.55 9.40
CA ASP A 24 -4.37 -3.74 9.34
C ASP A 24 -3.28 -3.57 8.28
N TRP A 25 -3.62 -2.96 7.15
CA TRP A 25 -2.67 -2.66 6.10
C TRP A 25 -1.60 -1.69 6.58
N LEU A 26 -2.01 -0.63 7.31
CA LEU A 26 -1.07 0.34 7.86
C LEU A 26 -0.13 -0.32 8.86
N ALA A 27 -0.68 -1.17 9.75
CA ALA A 27 0.14 -1.87 10.74
C ALA A 27 1.15 -2.78 10.07
N ALA A 28 0.73 -3.54 9.06
CA ALA A 28 1.61 -4.46 8.33
C ALA A 28 2.71 -3.69 7.61
N THR A 29 2.35 -2.60 6.93
CA THR A 29 3.32 -1.80 6.18
C THR A 29 4.33 -1.15 7.11
N ARG A 30 3.87 -0.58 8.24
CA ARG A 30 4.76 0.03 9.22
C ARG A 30 5.72 -0.99 9.82
N GLU A 31 5.24 -2.20 10.11
CA GLU A 31 6.09 -3.25 10.64
C GLU A 31 7.19 -3.63 9.66
N LEU A 32 6.84 -3.82 8.40
CA LEU A 32 7.82 -4.15 7.37
C LEU A 32 8.85 -3.02 7.19
N LEU A 33 8.39 -1.77 7.13
CA LEU A 33 9.29 -0.62 6.98
C LEU A 33 10.21 -0.48 8.19
N ALA A 34 9.69 -0.69 9.41
CA ALA A 34 10.48 -0.59 10.63
C ALA A 34 11.56 -1.66 10.68
N ASN A 35 11.35 -2.79 10.02
CA ASN A 35 12.33 -3.88 9.95
C ASN A 35 13.23 -3.80 8.71
N GLY A 36 13.28 -2.65 8.07
CA GLY A 36 14.22 -2.40 6.99
C GLY A 36 13.72 -2.66 5.57
N ALA A 37 12.44 -2.96 5.41
CA ALA A 37 11.87 -3.15 4.08
C ALA A 37 11.81 -1.81 3.33
N ARG A 38 11.89 -1.88 2.01
CA ARG A 38 11.80 -0.71 1.14
C ARG A 38 10.61 -0.85 0.20
N PRO A 39 9.87 0.23 -0.05
CA PRO A 39 8.75 0.17 -0.98
C PRO A 39 9.25 -0.07 -2.41
N VAL A 40 8.54 -0.92 -3.12
CA VAL A 40 8.82 -1.25 -4.51
C VAL A 40 7.71 -0.71 -5.41
N ALA A 41 6.46 -0.79 -4.95
CA ALA A 41 5.33 -0.32 -5.72
C ALA A 41 4.11 -0.13 -4.83
N MET A 42 3.27 0.82 -5.20
CA MET A 42 1.91 0.96 -4.69
C MET A 42 1.02 1.09 -5.91
N PHE A 43 -0.02 0.27 -5.98
CA PHE A 43 -0.93 0.32 -7.13
C PHE A 43 -2.35 -0.02 -6.69
N CYS A 44 -3.28 0.34 -7.54
CA CYS A 44 -4.70 0.20 -7.25
C CYS A 44 -5.35 -0.77 -8.20
N GLN A 45 -6.22 -1.62 -7.66
CA GLN A 45 -7.06 -2.52 -8.42
C GLN A 45 -8.50 -2.09 -8.22
N GLU A 46 -9.18 -1.74 -9.32
CA GLU A 46 -10.60 -1.40 -9.25
C GLU A 46 -11.40 -2.68 -9.03
N GLU A 47 -12.38 -2.60 -8.16
CA GLU A 47 -13.24 -3.74 -7.86
C GLU A 47 -14.69 -3.45 -8.23
N SER A 48 -15.47 -4.52 -8.36
CA SER A 48 -16.90 -4.40 -8.61
C SER A 48 -17.55 -3.53 -7.54
N GLY A 49 -18.50 -2.69 -7.92
CA GLY A 49 -19.19 -1.83 -6.97
C GLY A 49 -18.46 -0.54 -6.66
N GLY A 50 -17.33 -0.28 -7.30
CA GLY A 50 -16.62 0.99 -7.18
C GLY A 50 -15.60 1.06 -6.05
N SER A 51 -15.40 -0.01 -5.27
CA SER A 51 -14.33 0.01 -4.28
C SER A 51 -12.97 -0.08 -4.97
N GLN A 52 -11.94 0.34 -4.25
CA GLN A 52 -10.56 0.26 -4.72
C GLN A 52 -9.76 -0.55 -3.74
N ARG A 53 -8.93 -1.43 -4.28
CA ARG A 53 -8.02 -2.23 -3.47
C ARG A 53 -6.60 -1.74 -3.75
N VAL A 54 -5.99 -1.16 -2.73
CA VAL A 54 -4.63 -0.62 -2.85
C VAL A 54 -3.65 -1.69 -2.41
N TRP A 55 -2.68 -1.98 -3.27
CA TRP A 55 -1.64 -2.94 -3.01
C TRP A 55 -0.34 -2.24 -2.74
N THR A 56 0.43 -2.75 -1.77
CA THR A 56 1.78 -2.27 -1.48
C THR A 56 2.74 -3.43 -1.55
N ALA A 57 3.78 -3.27 -2.35
CA ALA A 57 4.85 -4.26 -2.48
C ALA A 57 6.10 -3.68 -1.83
N LEU A 58 6.70 -4.45 -0.93
CA LEU A 58 7.90 -4.03 -0.21
C LEU A 58 8.96 -5.13 -0.28
N ALA A 59 10.22 -4.72 -0.45
CA ALA A 59 11.33 -5.65 -0.43
C ALA A 59 11.91 -5.70 0.97
N SER A 60 11.75 -6.84 1.63
CA SER A 60 12.27 -7.07 2.97
C SER A 60 13.63 -7.74 2.89
N PRO A 61 14.63 -7.30 3.69
CA PRO A 61 15.92 -7.97 3.72
C PRO A 61 15.85 -9.38 4.31
N PHE A 62 14.78 -9.70 5.02
CA PHE A 62 14.65 -11.00 5.69
C PHE A 62 13.69 -11.94 4.98
N GLU A 63 12.66 -11.41 4.34
CA GLU A 63 11.58 -12.22 3.80
C GLU A 63 11.43 -12.11 2.27
N GLY A 64 12.23 -11.28 1.62
CA GLY A 64 12.10 -11.05 0.20
C GLY A 64 10.96 -10.08 -0.14
N LEU A 65 10.30 -10.28 -1.25
CA LEU A 65 9.22 -9.40 -1.69
C LEU A 65 7.93 -9.73 -0.94
N CYS A 66 7.38 -8.73 -0.25
CA CYS A 66 6.17 -8.89 0.52
C CYS A 66 5.04 -8.05 -0.06
N LEU A 67 3.83 -8.60 -0.07
CA LEU A 67 2.63 -7.88 -0.52
C LEU A 67 1.67 -7.68 0.64
N THR A 68 1.08 -6.50 0.71
CA THR A 68 -0.05 -6.25 1.60
C THR A 68 -1.04 -5.35 0.88
N ASN A 69 -2.25 -5.24 1.39
CA ASN A 69 -3.30 -4.50 0.69
C ASN A 69 -4.30 -3.90 1.66
N ALA A 70 -5.10 -2.95 1.14
CA ALA A 70 -6.23 -2.40 1.87
C ALA A 70 -7.37 -2.13 0.90
N VAL A 71 -8.60 -2.31 1.38
CA VAL A 71 -9.79 -2.01 0.60
C VAL A 71 -10.34 -0.66 1.02
N PHE A 72 -10.54 0.23 0.06
CA PHE A 72 -11.15 1.54 0.26
C PHE A 72 -12.55 1.49 -0.34
N PRO A 73 -13.60 1.48 0.49
CA PRO A 73 -14.96 1.30 0.00
C PRO A 73 -15.43 2.44 -0.90
N SER A 74 -16.33 2.11 -1.80
CA SER A 74 -17.01 3.08 -2.65
C SER A 74 -17.88 4.02 -1.79
N GLY A 75 -17.99 5.27 -2.21
CA GLY A 75 -18.89 6.24 -1.58
C GLY A 75 -18.38 6.89 -0.32
N GLU A 76 -17.17 6.58 0.09
CA GLU A 76 -16.55 7.18 1.27
C GLU A 76 -15.29 7.93 0.85
N LYS A 77 -14.87 8.87 1.69
CA LYS A 77 -13.60 9.56 1.46
C LYS A 77 -12.47 8.53 1.55
N ARG A 78 -11.66 8.49 0.52
CA ARG A 78 -10.54 7.55 0.46
C ARG A 78 -9.30 8.23 0.99
N ALA A 79 -8.99 7.97 2.25
CA ALA A 79 -7.87 8.61 2.93
C ALA A 79 -7.31 7.69 4.01
N TYR A 80 -6.05 7.91 4.36
CA TYR A 80 -5.39 7.19 5.43
C TYR A 80 -4.27 8.05 5.98
N PRO A 81 -3.84 7.85 7.24
CA PRO A 81 -2.71 8.61 7.79
C PRO A 81 -1.43 8.30 7.02
N THR A 82 -0.70 9.34 6.64
CA THR A 82 0.50 9.17 5.81
C THR A 82 1.55 8.29 6.48
N LEU A 83 2.26 7.53 5.66
CA LEU A 83 3.43 6.76 6.09
C LEU A 83 4.71 7.57 5.93
N SER A 84 4.68 8.63 5.12
CA SER A 84 5.88 9.40 4.76
C SER A 84 6.48 10.18 5.90
N ALA A 85 5.67 10.57 6.90
CA ALA A 85 6.18 11.31 8.05
C ALA A 85 7.21 10.50 8.83
N ASP A 86 6.97 9.21 8.98
CA ASP A 86 7.87 8.30 9.69
C ASP A 86 8.82 7.56 8.76
N PHE A 87 8.42 7.36 7.51
CA PHE A 87 9.17 6.59 6.53
C PHE A 87 9.28 7.37 5.22
N PRO A 88 10.28 8.25 5.11
CA PRO A 88 10.42 9.10 3.92
C PRO A 88 10.52 8.35 2.59
N SER A 89 10.91 7.07 2.61
CA SER A 89 10.96 6.26 1.41
C SER A 89 9.59 6.05 0.76
N MET A 90 8.51 6.31 1.50
CA MET A 90 7.15 6.19 0.96
C MET A 90 6.67 7.44 0.21
N THR A 91 7.41 8.55 0.31
CA THR A 91 6.95 9.84 -0.19
C THR A 91 6.50 9.82 -1.65
N TYR A 92 7.35 9.33 -2.53
CA TYR A 92 7.04 9.29 -3.96
C TYR A 92 5.84 8.39 -4.25
N PHE A 93 5.82 7.24 -3.60
CA PHE A 93 4.77 6.23 -3.85
C PHE A 93 3.40 6.75 -3.42
N GLU A 94 3.33 7.44 -2.30
CA GLU A 94 2.07 8.02 -1.84
C GLU A 94 1.58 9.15 -2.74
N CYS A 95 2.49 9.99 -3.23
CA CYS A 95 2.13 11.05 -4.16
C CYS A 95 1.60 10.48 -5.47
N GLU A 96 2.26 9.46 -5.98
CA GLU A 96 1.84 8.82 -7.22
C GLU A 96 0.47 8.15 -7.07
N LEU A 97 0.25 7.45 -5.96
CA LEU A 97 -1.04 6.83 -5.68
C LEU A 97 -2.14 7.87 -5.62
N TYR A 98 -1.90 8.97 -4.92
CA TYR A 98 -2.88 10.06 -4.81
C TYR A 98 -3.21 10.65 -6.18
N GLU A 99 -2.21 10.89 -6.99
CA GLU A 99 -2.40 11.45 -8.33
C GLU A 99 -3.26 10.53 -9.21
N GLN A 100 -3.02 9.22 -9.11
CA GLN A 100 -3.70 8.27 -9.97
C GLN A 100 -5.09 7.87 -9.48
N THR A 101 -5.31 7.86 -8.19
CA THR A 101 -6.53 7.26 -7.61
C THR A 101 -7.35 8.20 -6.73
N GLY A 102 -6.76 9.30 -6.27
CA GLY A 102 -7.40 10.19 -5.31
C GLY A 102 -7.35 9.68 -3.87
N VAL A 103 -6.71 8.54 -3.60
CA VAL A 103 -6.54 8.07 -2.23
C VAL A 103 -5.52 8.96 -1.53
N GLU A 104 -5.98 9.68 -0.52
CA GLU A 104 -5.20 10.75 0.12
C GLU A 104 -4.41 10.29 1.33
N PRO A 105 -3.07 10.45 1.33
CA PRO A 105 -2.26 10.24 2.53
C PRO A 105 -2.33 11.49 3.41
N GLU A 106 -3.17 11.46 4.43
CA GLU A 106 -3.40 12.62 5.30
C GLU A 106 -2.16 12.95 6.13
N GLY A 107 -1.82 14.23 6.16
CA GLY A 107 -0.63 14.68 6.88
C GLY A 107 0.67 14.51 6.11
N HIS A 108 0.59 14.20 4.83
CA HIS A 108 1.77 14.03 3.99
C HIS A 108 2.57 15.34 3.92
N PRO A 109 3.89 15.29 4.18
CA PRO A 109 4.69 16.52 4.27
C PRO A 109 4.85 17.29 2.96
N GLY A 110 4.60 16.68 1.83
CA GLY A 110 4.77 17.35 0.55
C GLY A 110 3.84 16.82 -0.52
N LEU A 111 2.57 16.63 -0.18
CA LEU A 111 1.61 16.08 -1.13
C LEU A 111 1.37 17.03 -2.30
N ARG A 112 1.68 16.55 -3.48
CA ARG A 112 1.50 17.29 -4.73
C ARG A 112 1.59 16.32 -5.91
N PRO A 113 1.12 16.72 -7.10
CA PRO A 113 1.25 15.89 -8.30
C PRO A 113 2.71 15.56 -8.58
N VAL A 114 2.95 14.35 -9.06
CA VAL A 114 4.30 13.86 -9.39
C VAL A 114 4.84 14.51 -10.67
N ARG A 115 3.95 14.97 -11.53
CA ARG A 115 4.35 15.62 -12.79
C ARG A 115 3.90 17.07 -12.85
#